data_a9a808ac8d4b73bc44d0894eda49da37
#
_entry.id   a9a808ac8d4b73bc44d0894eda49da37
#
_cell.length_a   1.000
_cell.length_b   1.000
_cell.length_c   1.000
_cell.angle_alpha   90.00
_cell.angle_beta   90.00
_cell.angle_gamma   90.00
#
_symmetry.space_group_name_H-M   'P 1'
#
loop_
_entity.id
_entity.type
_entity.pdbx_description
1 polymer ?
#
loop_
_entity_poly.entity_id
_entity_poly.type
_entity_poly.pdbx_seq_one_letter_code
_entity_poly.pdbx_strand_id
1 'polypeptide(L)'
;MSPRWLAAGGAVALAAVIGAALLLQNSGAACAAPPSTSAKSGKATFYDLGGGTGNCSFPSSPADDLFVALGPDQYSAGAACGTYLDVTGPKGKVRVKVTDSCPECAAGHLDLSRTAFKKIGNEVDGIIPITYKTVTGVTTPGPISVRVKEGSSRYWLAVLIDNHGNQLKSVTVNGKTTHREDYNYWVIDGGAGNGPFKIKISDVYGHSVTAGGIKLSPGVTQKTSARLVGGGVSSAVSSSAKAAKKKAATPSAAAPAPTVSSAAPSPESTVVDAPSSDVALPPAQQTVDLAAGAAQHCG
;
A
#
# COMPACT_ATOMS: atom_id res chain seq x y z
N MET A 1 -59.22 -16.03 58.81
CA MET A 1 -59.06 -16.55 57.42
C MET A 1 -58.14 -15.60 56.62
N SER A 2 -56.91 -15.99 56.48
CA SER A 2 -55.92 -15.23 55.72
C SER A 2 -55.82 -15.79 54.28
N PRO A 3 -55.70 -15.00 53.25
CA PRO A 3 -55.06 -15.44 51.98
C PRO A 3 -53.68 -14.85 51.87
N ARG A 4 -52.71 -15.72 52.07
CA ARG A 4 -51.35 -15.54 51.47
C ARG A 4 -51.44 -16.11 50.09
N TRP A 5 -51.09 -15.35 49.08
CA TRP A 5 -50.65 -15.75 47.74
C TRP A 5 -50.60 -14.49 46.86
N LEU A 6 -49.38 -14.06 46.52
CA LEU A 6 -48.97 -13.39 45.30
C LEU A 6 -47.63 -12.67 45.54
N ALA A 7 -46.54 -13.41 45.45
CA ALA A 7 -45.21 -12.82 45.20
C ALA A 7 -44.25 -13.93 44.70
N ALA A 8 -44.38 -14.35 43.47
CA ALA A 8 -43.35 -15.11 42.78
C ALA A 8 -43.63 -15.03 41.26
N GLY A 9 -43.10 -14.06 40.59
CA GLY A 9 -43.29 -13.93 39.14
C GLY A 9 -42.57 -12.76 38.45
N GLY A 10 -41.64 -12.08 39.14
CA GLY A 10 -41.01 -10.89 38.56
C GLY A 10 -39.50 -10.95 38.29
N ALA A 11 -38.82 -12.05 38.62
CA ALA A 11 -37.35 -12.05 38.57
C ALA A 11 -36.73 -12.81 37.39
N VAL A 12 -37.51 -13.49 36.54
CA VAL A 12 -36.94 -14.29 35.42
C VAL A 12 -36.91 -13.56 34.10
N ALA A 13 -37.72 -12.53 33.89
CA ALA A 13 -37.81 -11.82 32.62
C ALA A 13 -36.68 -10.78 32.37
N LEU A 14 -36.02 -10.28 33.46
CA LEU A 14 -34.96 -9.27 33.31
C LEU A 14 -33.59 -9.89 33.00
N ALA A 15 -33.32 -11.14 33.33
CA ALA A 15 -32.05 -11.80 33.07
C ALA A 15 -31.88 -12.20 31.58
N ALA A 16 -32.98 -12.46 30.86
CA ALA A 16 -32.94 -12.86 29.45
C ALA A 16 -32.64 -11.69 28.47
N VAL A 17 -33.03 -10.47 28.86
CA VAL A 17 -32.81 -9.28 28.00
C VAL A 17 -31.37 -8.77 28.10
N ILE A 18 -30.74 -8.88 29.26
CA ILE A 18 -29.33 -8.48 29.45
C ILE A 18 -28.39 -9.49 28.80
N GLY A 19 -28.71 -10.78 28.78
CA GLY A 19 -27.92 -11.81 28.09
C GLY A 19 -27.92 -11.68 26.56
N ALA A 20 -29.02 -11.25 25.96
CA ALA A 20 -29.12 -11.04 24.51
C ALA A 20 -28.40 -9.78 24.05
N ALA A 21 -28.33 -8.72 24.88
CA ALA A 21 -27.62 -7.48 24.54
C ALA A 21 -26.08 -7.65 24.60
N LEU A 22 -25.58 -8.57 25.45
CA LEU A 22 -24.14 -8.84 25.56
C LEU A 22 -23.60 -9.77 24.46
N LEU A 23 -24.46 -10.55 23.79
CA LEU A 23 -24.07 -11.43 22.70
C LEU A 23 -24.01 -10.71 21.34
N LEU A 24 -24.56 -9.51 21.22
CA LEU A 24 -24.51 -8.70 19.99
C LEU A 24 -23.32 -7.76 19.90
N GLN A 25 -22.48 -7.66 20.95
CA GLN A 25 -21.33 -6.77 20.96
C GLN A 25 -20.00 -7.44 20.56
N ASN A 26 -19.98 -8.73 20.25
CA ASN A 26 -18.74 -9.47 20.01
C ASN A 26 -18.58 -10.01 18.58
N SER A 27 -19.20 -9.39 17.59
CA SER A 27 -19.00 -9.74 16.17
C SER A 27 -18.77 -8.51 15.30
N GLY A 28 -17.91 -7.63 15.78
CA GLY A 28 -17.39 -6.52 15.01
C GLY A 28 -15.92 -6.73 14.68
N ALA A 29 -15.58 -7.62 13.74
CA ALA A 29 -14.38 -7.43 12.99
C ALA A 29 -14.51 -6.02 12.35
N ALA A 30 -13.79 -5.04 12.90
CA ALA A 30 -13.75 -3.70 12.35
C ALA A 30 -13.04 -3.80 11.00
N CYS A 31 -13.76 -4.23 9.97
CA CYS A 31 -13.33 -4.04 8.61
C CYS A 31 -13.12 -2.54 8.44
N ALA A 32 -11.90 -2.13 8.11
CA ALA A 32 -11.57 -0.73 7.91
C ALA A 32 -12.61 -0.11 6.99
N ALA A 33 -13.39 0.83 7.51
CA ALA A 33 -14.37 1.55 6.71
C ALA A 33 -13.64 2.29 5.59
N PRO A 34 -14.25 2.44 4.41
CA PRO A 34 -13.67 3.25 3.35
C PRO A 34 -13.29 4.64 3.90
N PRO A 35 -12.13 5.19 3.51
CA PRO A 35 -11.74 6.52 3.95
C PRO A 35 -12.75 7.54 3.50
N SER A 36 -13.02 8.54 4.35
CA SER A 36 -13.94 9.63 4.02
C SER A 36 -13.45 10.41 2.80
N THR A 37 -14.32 10.61 1.83
CA THR A 37 -14.08 11.47 0.66
C THR A 37 -14.53 12.91 0.88
N SER A 38 -15.08 13.23 2.06
CA SER A 38 -15.42 14.59 2.45
C SER A 38 -14.18 15.46 2.58
N ALA A 39 -14.29 16.73 2.22
CA ALA A 39 -13.21 17.68 2.41
C ALA A 39 -12.95 17.92 3.90
N LYS A 40 -11.67 17.94 4.26
CA LYS A 40 -11.16 18.22 5.60
C LYS A 40 -10.27 19.45 5.54
N SER A 41 -10.27 20.24 6.61
CA SER A 41 -9.31 21.34 6.78
C SER A 41 -8.05 20.86 7.48
N GLY A 42 -6.92 21.50 7.20
CA GLY A 42 -5.65 21.16 7.78
C GLY A 42 -4.55 22.17 7.45
N LYS A 43 -3.30 21.74 7.60
CA LYS A 43 -2.12 22.51 7.22
C LYS A 43 -1.19 21.64 6.39
N ALA A 44 -0.35 22.28 5.57
CA ALA A 44 0.69 21.58 4.83
C ALA A 44 2.05 22.22 5.12
N THR A 45 3.06 21.37 5.22
CA THR A 45 4.48 21.66 5.14
C THR A 45 5.07 20.98 3.92
N PHE A 46 6.38 21.03 3.74
CA PHE A 46 7.05 20.33 2.66
C PHE A 46 8.39 19.75 3.09
N TYR A 47 8.79 18.70 2.40
CA TYR A 47 10.06 18.01 2.63
C TYR A 47 10.66 17.49 1.32
N ASP A 48 11.90 17.03 1.40
CA ASP A 48 12.61 16.35 0.32
C ASP A 48 12.95 14.91 0.76
N LEU A 49 12.62 13.92 -0.05
CA LEU A 49 12.94 12.52 0.25
C LEU A 49 14.44 12.20 0.24
N GLY A 50 15.29 13.14 -0.21
CA GLY A 50 16.74 12.96 -0.23
C GLY A 50 17.22 11.73 -1.02
N GLY A 51 16.46 11.30 -2.03
CA GLY A 51 16.73 10.07 -2.79
C GLY A 51 16.18 8.80 -2.14
N GLY A 52 15.49 8.90 -1.00
CA GLY A 52 14.79 7.79 -0.34
C GLY A 52 13.50 7.38 -1.08
N THR A 53 12.85 6.35 -0.58
CA THR A 53 11.63 5.77 -1.18
C THR A 53 10.37 5.99 -0.35
N GLY A 54 10.48 6.60 0.83
CA GLY A 54 9.39 6.75 1.80
C GLY A 54 8.93 5.42 2.42
N ASN A 55 8.14 5.52 3.50
CA ASN A 55 7.73 4.34 4.27
C ASN A 55 6.74 3.43 3.52
N CYS A 56 6.11 3.88 2.45
CA CYS A 56 5.28 3.02 1.59
C CYS A 56 6.09 2.05 0.71
N SER A 57 7.41 2.05 0.80
CA SER A 57 8.32 1.12 0.10
C SER A 57 8.21 1.09 -1.43
N PHE A 58 7.62 2.11 -2.05
CA PHE A 58 7.63 2.19 -3.51
C PHE A 58 9.06 2.38 -4.03
N PRO A 59 9.45 1.70 -5.12
CA PRO A 59 10.85 1.70 -5.59
C PRO A 59 11.34 3.08 -6.10
N SER A 60 10.44 4.01 -6.32
CA SER A 60 10.74 5.40 -6.69
C SER A 60 9.58 6.32 -6.36
N SER A 61 9.85 7.60 -6.22
CA SER A 61 8.82 8.65 -6.20
C SER A 61 8.02 8.67 -7.50
N PRO A 62 6.78 9.21 -7.50
CA PRO A 62 6.05 9.50 -8.72
C PRO A 62 6.89 10.35 -9.68
N ALA A 63 6.79 10.10 -10.99
CA ALA A 63 7.59 10.78 -12.00
C ALA A 63 7.36 12.30 -12.09
N ASP A 64 6.19 12.76 -11.63
CA ASP A 64 5.80 14.16 -11.52
C ASP A 64 6.21 14.81 -10.19
N ASP A 65 6.84 14.04 -9.31
CA ASP A 65 7.24 14.44 -7.95
C ASP A 65 6.08 14.98 -7.10
N LEU A 66 4.84 14.50 -7.35
CA LEU A 66 3.65 14.91 -6.61
C LEU A 66 3.27 13.84 -5.57
N PHE A 67 3.84 13.96 -4.39
CA PHE A 67 3.63 13.00 -3.30
C PHE A 67 3.43 13.68 -1.95
N VAL A 68 3.02 12.88 -0.95
CA VAL A 68 2.71 13.33 0.40
C VAL A 68 3.07 12.25 1.42
N ALA A 69 3.60 12.69 2.57
CA ALA A 69 3.68 11.94 3.80
C ALA A 69 2.48 12.28 4.72
N LEU A 70 1.98 11.28 5.42
CA LEU A 70 0.80 11.39 6.28
C LEU A 70 1.15 11.08 7.74
N GLY A 71 0.54 11.82 8.67
CA GLY A 71 0.60 11.50 10.09
C GLY A 71 -0.06 10.15 10.42
N PRO A 72 0.22 9.58 11.62
CA PRO A 72 -0.16 8.21 12.00
C PRO A 72 -1.64 7.89 11.75
N ASP A 73 -2.55 8.79 12.15
CA ASP A 73 -4.00 8.58 12.01
C ASP A 73 -4.44 8.44 10.55
N GLN A 74 -3.82 9.22 9.65
CA GLN A 74 -4.17 9.26 8.24
C GLN A 74 -3.41 8.21 7.44
N TYR A 75 -2.17 7.91 7.84
CA TYR A 75 -1.33 6.85 7.29
C TYR A 75 -1.92 5.47 7.57
N SER A 76 -2.54 5.30 8.74
CA SER A 76 -3.30 4.12 9.14
C SER A 76 -2.52 2.81 8.93
N ALA A 77 -1.32 2.72 9.52
CA ALA A 77 -0.42 1.57 9.40
C ALA A 77 -0.27 1.08 7.93
N GLY A 78 0.07 2.01 7.04
CA GLY A 78 0.31 1.72 5.63
C GLY A 78 -0.95 1.59 4.76
N ALA A 79 -2.16 1.68 5.34
CA ALA A 79 -3.40 1.52 4.58
C ALA A 79 -3.60 2.62 3.52
N ALA A 80 -3.09 3.81 3.76
CA ALA A 80 -3.19 4.93 2.84
C ALA A 80 -2.19 4.87 1.68
N CYS A 81 -1.15 4.04 1.77
CA CYS A 81 -0.11 3.96 0.73
C CYS A 81 -0.70 3.72 -0.66
N GLY A 82 -0.23 4.48 -1.66
CA GLY A 82 -0.67 4.36 -3.05
C GLY A 82 -2.05 4.95 -3.36
N THR A 83 -2.74 5.52 -2.36
CA THR A 83 -3.96 6.32 -2.57
C THR A 83 -3.60 7.73 -2.99
N TYR A 84 -4.63 8.53 -3.33
CA TYR A 84 -4.45 9.91 -3.78
C TYR A 84 -5.28 10.88 -2.97
N LEU A 85 -4.73 12.07 -2.75
CA LEU A 85 -5.42 13.21 -2.15
C LEU A 85 -5.50 14.36 -3.16
N ASP A 86 -6.65 15.04 -3.24
CA ASP A 86 -6.74 16.37 -3.82
C ASP A 86 -6.56 17.39 -2.69
N VAL A 87 -5.54 18.24 -2.82
CA VAL A 87 -5.17 19.25 -1.83
C VAL A 87 -5.34 20.63 -2.45
N THR A 88 -6.03 21.52 -1.73
CA THR A 88 -6.23 22.91 -2.12
C THR A 88 -5.56 23.81 -1.09
N GLY A 89 -4.68 24.68 -1.52
CA GLY A 89 -4.04 25.71 -0.73
C GLY A 89 -4.30 27.12 -1.30
N PRO A 90 -3.62 28.15 -0.76
CA PRO A 90 -3.83 29.54 -1.16
C PRO A 90 -3.64 29.84 -2.64
N LYS A 91 -2.73 29.14 -3.32
CA LYS A 91 -2.36 29.39 -4.71
C LYS A 91 -3.04 28.45 -5.72
N GLY A 92 -3.70 27.40 -5.29
CA GLY A 92 -4.33 26.47 -6.22
C GLY A 92 -4.58 25.09 -5.65
N LYS A 93 -4.61 24.11 -6.56
CA LYS A 93 -4.90 22.69 -6.23
C LYS A 93 -3.83 21.80 -6.81
N VAL A 94 -3.57 20.69 -6.09
CA VAL A 94 -2.67 19.63 -6.54
C VAL A 94 -3.25 18.28 -6.16
N ARG A 95 -3.03 17.26 -6.99
CA ARG A 95 -3.26 15.87 -6.63
C ARG A 95 -1.93 15.25 -6.27
N VAL A 96 -1.88 14.54 -5.14
CA VAL A 96 -0.66 13.91 -4.63
C VAL A 96 -0.93 12.44 -4.32
N LYS A 97 0.10 11.59 -4.55
CA LYS A 97 0.09 10.19 -4.16
C LYS A 97 0.66 10.04 -2.75
N VAL A 98 0.04 9.22 -1.92
CA VAL A 98 0.57 8.88 -0.59
C VAL A 98 1.73 7.89 -0.77
N THR A 99 2.94 8.29 -0.37
CA THR A 99 4.15 7.49 -0.51
C THR A 99 4.94 7.33 0.78
N ASP A 100 4.57 8.09 1.83
CA ASP A 100 5.37 8.13 3.05
C ASP A 100 4.54 8.36 4.31
N SER A 101 5.16 8.16 5.46
CA SER A 101 4.66 8.50 6.78
C SER A 101 5.41 9.68 7.37
N CYS A 102 4.70 10.48 8.17
CA CYS A 102 5.24 11.59 8.96
C CYS A 102 4.85 11.33 10.42
N PRO A 103 5.66 10.60 11.22
CA PRO A 103 5.30 10.21 12.59
C PRO A 103 4.96 11.39 13.50
N GLU A 104 5.60 12.54 13.30
CA GLU A 104 5.41 13.78 14.06
C GLU A 104 4.22 14.63 13.59
N CYS A 105 3.62 14.30 12.44
CA CYS A 105 2.51 15.06 11.91
C CYS A 105 1.21 14.73 12.65
N ALA A 106 0.62 15.75 13.28
CA ALA A 106 -0.70 15.64 13.90
C ALA A 106 -1.81 15.43 12.85
N ALA A 107 -3.01 15.03 13.31
CA ALA A 107 -4.18 14.90 12.46
C ALA A 107 -4.44 16.18 11.63
N GLY A 108 -4.64 16.00 10.32
CA GLY A 108 -4.84 17.13 9.39
C GLY A 108 -3.56 17.82 8.91
N HIS A 109 -2.39 17.41 9.39
CA HIS A 109 -1.11 17.89 8.86
C HIS A 109 -0.66 16.98 7.72
N LEU A 110 -0.44 17.55 6.54
CA LEU A 110 0.13 16.91 5.37
C LEU A 110 1.54 17.43 5.13
N ASP A 111 2.51 16.54 4.96
CA ASP A 111 3.86 16.94 4.57
C ASP A 111 4.06 16.59 3.09
N LEU A 112 4.08 17.62 2.25
CA LEU A 112 4.07 17.50 0.80
C LEU A 112 5.49 17.42 0.24
N SER A 113 5.65 16.80 -0.94
CA SER A 113 6.86 17.07 -1.71
C SER A 113 6.98 18.58 -2.00
N ARG A 114 8.20 19.05 -2.07
CA ARG A 114 8.48 20.47 -2.39
C ARG A 114 7.80 20.90 -3.70
N THR A 115 7.79 20.04 -4.70
CA THR A 115 7.11 20.26 -5.99
C THR A 115 5.60 20.43 -5.83
N ALA A 116 4.98 19.58 -5.02
CA ALA A 116 3.54 19.67 -4.74
C ALA A 116 3.19 20.93 -3.97
N PHE A 117 3.98 21.26 -2.94
CA PHE A 117 3.77 22.45 -2.10
C PHE A 117 3.81 23.74 -2.93
N LYS A 118 4.79 23.90 -3.82
CA LYS A 118 4.92 25.06 -4.73
C LYS A 118 3.69 25.31 -5.60
N LYS A 119 2.92 24.25 -5.92
CA LYS A 119 1.68 24.39 -6.71
C LYS A 119 0.55 25.03 -5.92
N ILE A 120 0.59 25.00 -4.59
CA ILE A 120 -0.50 25.46 -3.73
C ILE A 120 -0.13 26.53 -2.71
N GLY A 121 1.17 26.83 -2.55
CA GLY A 121 1.69 27.83 -1.60
C GLY A 121 3.02 28.45 -2.06
N ASN A 122 3.58 29.33 -1.25
CA ASN A 122 4.96 29.80 -1.41
C ASN A 122 5.85 29.07 -0.40
N GLU A 123 7.04 28.64 -0.81
CA GLU A 123 7.97 27.96 0.10
C GLU A 123 8.40 28.83 1.30
N VAL A 124 8.47 30.15 1.09
CA VAL A 124 8.83 31.09 2.16
C VAL A 124 7.82 31.10 3.31
N ASP A 125 6.57 30.68 3.06
CA ASP A 125 5.54 30.61 4.09
C ASP A 125 5.77 29.42 5.04
N GLY A 126 6.51 28.39 4.62
CA GLY A 126 6.85 27.19 5.38
C GLY A 126 5.64 26.31 5.73
N ILE A 127 4.58 26.90 6.25
CA ILE A 127 3.33 26.25 6.65
C ILE A 127 2.16 27.03 6.05
N ILE A 128 1.25 26.34 5.36
CA ILE A 128 0.07 26.95 4.76
C ILE A 128 -1.22 26.23 5.20
N PRO A 129 -2.36 26.96 5.32
CA PRO A 129 -3.67 26.35 5.52
C PRO A 129 -4.10 25.65 4.23
N ILE A 130 -4.73 24.48 4.37
CA ILE A 130 -5.22 23.69 3.23
C ILE A 130 -6.61 23.13 3.51
N THR A 131 -7.28 22.73 2.43
CA THR A 131 -8.35 21.74 2.48
C THR A 131 -7.93 20.55 1.62
N TYR A 132 -8.29 19.33 2.03
CA TYR A 132 -7.92 18.12 1.31
C TYR A 132 -9.01 17.06 1.40
N LYS A 133 -9.04 16.15 0.44
CA LYS A 133 -9.94 15.00 0.43
C LYS A 133 -9.29 13.79 -0.25
N THR A 134 -9.68 12.60 0.19
CA THR A 134 -9.32 11.36 -0.51
C THR A 134 -10.03 11.28 -1.85
N VAL A 135 -9.30 10.87 -2.88
CA VAL A 135 -9.83 10.68 -4.23
C VAL A 135 -9.99 9.19 -4.51
N THR A 136 -11.13 8.82 -5.06
CA THR A 136 -11.45 7.44 -5.45
C THR A 136 -11.52 7.31 -6.96
N GLY A 137 -11.29 6.11 -7.49
CA GLY A 137 -11.41 5.87 -8.93
C GLY A 137 -10.38 6.60 -9.77
N VAL A 138 -9.19 6.86 -9.22
CA VAL A 138 -8.13 7.58 -9.92
C VAL A 138 -7.62 6.76 -11.09
N THR A 139 -7.47 7.40 -12.26
CA THR A 139 -6.70 6.83 -13.35
C THR A 139 -5.22 6.81 -12.95
N THR A 140 -4.70 5.62 -12.70
CA THR A 140 -3.29 5.42 -12.32
C THR A 140 -2.37 5.52 -13.54
N PRO A 141 -1.07 5.87 -13.36
CA PRO A 141 -0.12 6.02 -14.47
C PRO A 141 0.08 4.75 -15.29
N GLY A 142 -0.20 3.60 -14.70
CA GLY A 142 -0.04 2.30 -15.35
C GLY A 142 -1.01 1.26 -14.80
N PRO A 143 -0.98 0.04 -15.33
CA PRO A 143 -1.65 -1.10 -14.72
C PRO A 143 -0.98 -1.45 -13.39
N ILE A 144 -1.63 -2.34 -12.61
CA ILE A 144 -1.06 -2.90 -11.38
C ILE A 144 0.35 -3.40 -11.66
N SER A 145 1.27 -3.03 -10.80
CA SER A 145 2.59 -3.63 -10.73
C SER A 145 2.81 -4.31 -9.38
N VAL A 146 3.59 -5.36 -9.40
CA VAL A 146 3.90 -6.17 -8.22
C VAL A 146 5.40 -6.26 -8.05
N ARG A 147 5.90 -5.87 -6.88
CA ARG A 147 7.29 -6.10 -6.50
C ARG A 147 7.35 -7.21 -5.47
N VAL A 148 8.18 -8.21 -5.72
CA VAL A 148 8.52 -9.23 -4.73
C VAL A 148 9.66 -8.68 -3.89
N LYS A 149 9.49 -8.65 -2.54
CA LYS A 149 10.48 -8.10 -1.62
C LYS A 149 11.78 -8.90 -1.66
N GLU A 150 12.88 -8.23 -1.49
CA GLU A 150 14.18 -8.85 -1.23
C GLU A 150 14.07 -9.81 -0.03
N GLY A 151 14.72 -10.95 -0.10
CA GLY A 151 14.63 -12.01 0.91
C GLY A 151 13.39 -12.91 0.78
N SER A 152 12.44 -12.62 -0.13
CA SER A 152 11.33 -13.54 -0.39
C SER A 152 11.81 -14.87 -0.98
N SER A 153 11.16 -15.94 -0.56
CA SER A 153 11.43 -17.32 -0.98
C SER A 153 10.13 -18.12 -1.08
N ARG A 154 10.25 -19.39 -1.43
CA ARG A 154 9.08 -20.29 -1.42
C ARG A 154 8.47 -20.49 -0.03
N TYR A 155 9.23 -20.18 1.04
CA TYR A 155 8.84 -20.39 2.44
C TYR A 155 8.42 -19.10 3.16
N TRP A 156 8.74 -17.94 2.61
CA TRP A 156 8.33 -16.65 3.10
C TRP A 156 8.17 -15.71 1.90
N LEU A 157 7.05 -15.02 1.79
CA LEU A 157 6.77 -14.16 0.64
C LEU A 157 6.20 -12.83 1.11
N ALA A 158 6.78 -11.74 0.61
CA ALA A 158 6.22 -10.40 0.74
C ALA A 158 6.09 -9.75 -0.64
N VAL A 159 4.93 -9.15 -0.91
CA VAL A 159 4.65 -8.46 -2.17
C VAL A 159 4.18 -7.05 -1.92
N LEU A 160 4.68 -6.11 -2.72
CA LEU A 160 4.21 -4.73 -2.78
C LEU A 160 3.32 -4.57 -4.01
N ILE A 161 2.18 -3.94 -3.84
CA ILE A 161 1.24 -3.65 -4.92
C ILE A 161 1.27 -2.15 -5.20
N ASP A 162 1.45 -1.77 -6.45
CA ASP A 162 1.38 -0.36 -6.87
C ASP A 162 0.36 -0.15 -8.00
N ASN A 163 0.02 1.10 -8.28
CA ASN A 163 -0.97 1.53 -9.27
C ASN A 163 -2.40 1.02 -8.99
N HIS A 164 -2.75 0.86 -7.72
CA HIS A 164 -4.11 0.48 -7.32
C HIS A 164 -5.06 1.68 -7.14
N GLY A 165 -4.55 2.86 -6.78
CA GLY A 165 -5.30 4.12 -6.70
C GLY A 165 -6.27 4.25 -5.53
N ASN A 166 -6.93 3.19 -5.12
CA ASN A 166 -7.81 3.10 -3.96
C ASN A 166 -7.12 2.38 -2.80
N GLN A 167 -7.55 2.64 -1.57
CA GLN A 167 -7.08 1.88 -0.41
C GLN A 167 -7.39 0.39 -0.58
N LEU A 168 -6.39 -0.45 -0.41
CA LEU A 168 -6.56 -1.90 -0.50
C LEU A 168 -7.16 -2.46 0.79
N LYS A 169 -8.14 -3.35 0.63
CA LYS A 169 -8.76 -4.12 1.70
C LYS A 169 -8.01 -5.42 1.95
N SER A 170 -7.67 -6.13 0.87
CA SER A 170 -7.01 -7.43 0.96
C SER A 170 -6.21 -7.75 -0.30
N VAL A 171 -5.17 -8.54 -0.09
CA VAL A 171 -4.38 -9.18 -1.13
C VAL A 171 -4.32 -10.67 -0.80
N THR A 172 -4.50 -11.54 -1.79
CA THR A 172 -4.27 -12.98 -1.62
C THR A 172 -3.36 -13.50 -2.72
N VAL A 173 -2.52 -14.47 -2.39
CA VAL A 173 -1.57 -15.09 -3.34
C VAL A 173 -1.88 -16.57 -3.46
N ASN A 174 -2.25 -17.03 -4.65
CA ASN A 174 -2.69 -18.41 -4.90
C ASN A 174 -3.80 -18.86 -3.92
N GLY A 175 -4.70 -17.94 -3.54
CA GLY A 175 -5.79 -18.18 -2.59
C GLY A 175 -5.39 -18.11 -1.11
N LYS A 176 -4.09 -17.98 -0.78
CA LYS A 176 -3.63 -17.77 0.60
C LYS A 176 -3.81 -16.31 0.99
N THR A 177 -4.30 -16.07 2.20
CA THR A 177 -4.41 -14.73 2.79
C THR A 177 -3.04 -14.16 3.11
N THR A 178 -2.93 -12.84 3.06
CA THR A 178 -1.76 -12.08 3.50
C THR A 178 -2.16 -11.14 4.62
N HIS A 179 -1.22 -10.74 5.46
CA HIS A 179 -1.34 -9.57 6.32
C HIS A 179 -0.52 -8.42 5.73
N ARG A 180 -0.90 -7.18 6.04
CA ARG A 180 -0.17 -6.00 5.60
C ARG A 180 0.72 -5.49 6.71
N GLU A 181 1.96 -5.18 6.36
CA GLU A 181 2.90 -4.47 7.21
C GLU A 181 2.69 -2.95 7.10
N ASP A 182 3.11 -2.20 8.11
CA ASP A 182 3.00 -0.74 8.16
C ASP A 182 3.83 -0.03 7.08
N TYR A 183 4.83 -0.72 6.54
CA TYR A 183 5.63 -0.30 5.37
C TYR A 183 5.08 -0.84 4.04
N ASN A 184 3.78 -1.14 3.99
CA ASN A 184 2.99 -1.43 2.78
C ASN A 184 3.29 -2.77 2.08
N TYR A 185 4.07 -3.68 2.64
CA TYR A 185 4.18 -5.03 2.10
C TYR A 185 3.06 -5.94 2.60
N TRP A 186 2.64 -6.85 1.73
CA TRP A 186 1.67 -7.90 2.04
C TRP A 186 2.40 -9.23 2.17
N VAL A 187 2.33 -9.84 3.35
CA VAL A 187 3.21 -10.93 3.78
C VAL A 187 2.45 -12.24 3.96
N ILE A 188 3.11 -13.34 3.60
CA ILE A 188 2.73 -14.72 3.92
C ILE A 188 3.93 -15.38 4.61
N ASP A 189 3.85 -15.60 5.91
CA ASP A 189 4.94 -16.15 6.73
C ASP A 189 5.35 -17.57 6.31
N GLY A 190 4.38 -18.39 5.87
CA GLY A 190 4.64 -19.72 5.33
C GLY A 190 4.94 -19.76 3.84
N GLY A 191 5.07 -18.60 3.18
CA GLY A 191 5.29 -18.49 1.75
C GLY A 191 4.17 -19.03 0.86
N ALA A 192 4.36 -18.95 -0.44
CA ALA A 192 3.37 -19.36 -1.44
C ALA A 192 3.92 -20.33 -2.50
N GLY A 193 5.09 -20.95 -2.23
CA GLY A 193 5.77 -21.85 -3.17
C GLY A 193 6.64 -21.11 -4.18
N ASN A 194 6.98 -21.78 -5.28
CA ASN A 194 7.94 -21.27 -6.27
C ASN A 194 7.35 -20.27 -7.29
N GLY A 195 6.03 -20.09 -7.28
CA GLY A 195 5.35 -19.33 -8.33
C GLY A 195 5.18 -20.17 -9.63
N PRO A 196 4.71 -19.59 -10.75
CA PRO A 196 4.20 -18.21 -10.80
C PRO A 196 2.94 -18.02 -9.96
N PHE A 197 2.77 -16.82 -9.43
CA PHE A 197 1.67 -16.49 -8.53
C PHE A 197 0.48 -15.88 -9.28
N LYS A 198 -0.73 -16.17 -8.77
CA LYS A 198 -1.95 -15.42 -9.04
C LYS A 198 -2.27 -14.58 -7.82
N ILE A 199 -2.24 -13.26 -7.96
CA ILE A 199 -2.47 -12.31 -6.87
C ILE A 199 -3.81 -11.64 -7.08
N LYS A 200 -4.78 -11.94 -6.19
CA LYS A 200 -6.06 -11.25 -6.16
C LYS A 200 -5.93 -10.05 -5.24
N ILE A 201 -6.32 -8.88 -5.73
CA ILE A 201 -6.23 -7.58 -5.08
C ILE A 201 -7.64 -7.04 -4.97
N SER A 202 -8.07 -6.65 -3.77
CA SER A 202 -9.40 -6.07 -3.54
C SER A 202 -9.27 -4.76 -2.77
N ASP A 203 -10.04 -3.74 -3.17
CA ASP A 203 -10.10 -2.46 -2.47
C ASP A 203 -11.25 -2.39 -1.46
N VAL A 204 -11.28 -1.32 -0.68
CA VAL A 204 -12.32 -1.08 0.34
C VAL A 204 -13.68 -0.71 -0.26
N TYR A 205 -13.76 -0.45 -1.57
CA TYR A 205 -14.98 -0.11 -2.30
C TYR A 205 -15.61 -1.34 -3.00
N GLY A 206 -14.99 -2.52 -2.85
CA GLY A 206 -15.51 -3.77 -3.40
C GLY A 206 -15.01 -4.11 -4.81
N HIS A 207 -14.12 -3.30 -5.40
CA HIS A 207 -13.49 -3.67 -6.67
C HIS A 207 -12.44 -4.74 -6.42
N SER A 208 -12.27 -5.63 -7.38
CA SER A 208 -11.21 -6.64 -7.31
C SER A 208 -10.66 -6.97 -8.69
N VAL A 209 -9.38 -7.33 -8.71
CA VAL A 209 -8.68 -7.76 -9.92
C VAL A 209 -7.69 -8.86 -9.57
N THR A 210 -7.37 -9.71 -10.55
CA THR A 210 -6.33 -10.74 -10.41
C THR A 210 -5.18 -10.47 -11.37
N ALA A 211 -3.99 -10.32 -10.81
CA ALA A 211 -2.73 -10.26 -11.54
C ALA A 211 -2.12 -11.68 -11.57
N GLY A 212 -1.93 -12.24 -12.75
CA GLY A 212 -1.36 -13.58 -12.92
C GLY A 212 0.07 -13.54 -13.46
N GLY A 213 0.75 -14.69 -13.35
CA GLY A 213 2.08 -14.86 -13.92
C GLY A 213 3.22 -14.20 -13.16
N ILE A 214 3.00 -13.80 -11.92
CA ILE A 214 4.02 -13.14 -11.08
C ILE A 214 5.06 -14.18 -10.65
N LYS A 215 6.30 -13.95 -11.05
CA LYS A 215 7.43 -14.84 -10.73
C LYS A 215 7.96 -14.55 -9.33
N LEU A 216 8.51 -15.57 -8.67
CA LEU A 216 9.30 -15.41 -7.46
C LEU A 216 10.67 -14.82 -7.84
N SER A 217 10.71 -13.50 -8.01
CA SER A 217 11.90 -12.74 -8.40
C SER A 217 12.14 -11.61 -7.39
N PRO A 218 12.85 -11.88 -6.28
CA PRO A 218 13.10 -10.89 -5.24
C PRO A 218 13.78 -9.64 -5.80
N GLY A 219 13.35 -8.47 -5.32
CA GLY A 219 13.87 -7.17 -5.75
C GLY A 219 13.34 -6.68 -7.10
N VAL A 220 12.55 -7.48 -7.82
CA VAL A 220 12.09 -7.13 -9.17
C VAL A 220 10.63 -6.68 -9.16
N THR A 221 10.36 -5.50 -9.77
CA THR A 221 9.02 -5.03 -10.03
C THR A 221 8.51 -5.60 -11.37
N GLN A 222 7.38 -6.29 -11.33
CA GLN A 222 6.75 -6.94 -12.47
C GLN A 222 5.49 -6.18 -12.86
N LYS A 223 5.44 -5.69 -14.08
CA LYS A 223 4.26 -5.03 -14.65
C LYS A 223 3.25 -6.08 -15.10
N THR A 224 1.96 -5.81 -14.88
CA THR A 224 0.86 -6.68 -15.30
C THR A 224 -0.03 -5.96 -16.32
N SER A 225 -1.05 -6.63 -16.84
CA SER A 225 -2.13 -5.99 -17.61
C SER A 225 -3.35 -5.65 -16.74
N ALA A 226 -3.35 -6.06 -15.48
CA ALA A 226 -4.47 -5.89 -14.58
C ALA A 226 -4.63 -4.42 -14.15
N ARG A 227 -5.89 -3.95 -14.05
CA ARG A 227 -6.23 -2.62 -13.53
C ARG A 227 -7.33 -2.76 -12.51
N LEU A 228 -7.17 -2.11 -11.37
CA LEU A 228 -8.23 -1.94 -10.40
C LEU A 228 -9.04 -0.73 -10.82
N VAL A 229 -10.18 -0.96 -11.48
CA VAL A 229 -11.01 0.13 -12.03
C VAL A 229 -11.85 0.71 -10.91
N GLY A 230 -11.76 2.00 -10.67
CA GLY A 230 -12.65 2.73 -9.78
C GLY A 230 -14.00 2.97 -10.45
N GLY A 231 -15.09 2.54 -9.82
CA GLY A 231 -16.45 2.90 -10.22
C GLY A 231 -17.14 1.95 -11.20
N GLY A 232 -17.43 0.75 -10.76
CA GLY A 232 -18.28 -0.23 -11.44
C GLY A 232 -17.97 -1.63 -10.96
N VAL A 233 -18.95 -2.37 -10.47
CA VAL A 233 -18.84 -3.80 -10.21
C VAL A 233 -18.50 -4.50 -11.53
N SER A 234 -17.21 -4.71 -11.80
CA SER A 234 -16.82 -5.55 -12.92
C SER A 234 -17.02 -7.01 -12.51
N SER A 235 -18.17 -7.53 -12.85
CA SER A 235 -18.40 -8.97 -12.89
C SER A 235 -17.27 -9.60 -13.73
N ALA A 236 -16.60 -10.59 -13.16
CA ALA A 236 -15.58 -11.36 -13.85
C ALA A 236 -16.16 -11.97 -15.12
N VAL A 237 -15.90 -11.37 -16.26
CA VAL A 237 -16.12 -12.01 -17.56
C VAL A 237 -14.94 -12.95 -17.78
N SER A 238 -15.15 -14.20 -17.49
CA SER A 238 -14.29 -15.31 -17.93
C SER A 238 -14.35 -15.36 -19.45
N SER A 239 -13.45 -14.70 -20.13
CA SER A 239 -13.30 -14.89 -21.58
C SER A 239 -12.51 -16.17 -21.83
N SER A 240 -13.25 -17.26 -22.00
CA SER A 240 -12.75 -18.44 -22.70
C SER A 240 -12.47 -18.04 -24.15
N ALA A 241 -11.25 -17.69 -24.45
CA ALA A 241 -10.80 -17.52 -25.83
C ALA A 241 -10.65 -18.89 -26.46
N LYS A 242 -11.64 -19.26 -27.28
CA LYS A 242 -11.66 -20.38 -28.18
C LYS A 242 -10.54 -20.21 -29.22
N ALA A 243 -9.57 -21.10 -29.18
CA ALA A 243 -8.49 -21.16 -30.15
C ALA A 243 -9.02 -21.35 -31.57
N ALA A 244 -8.82 -20.37 -32.42
CA ALA A 244 -8.96 -20.53 -33.86
C ALA A 244 -7.58 -20.84 -34.48
N LYS A 245 -7.40 -22.05 -34.90
CA LYS A 245 -6.30 -22.49 -35.77
C LYS A 245 -6.34 -21.70 -37.09
N LYS A 246 -5.25 -21.02 -37.43
CA LYS A 246 -4.98 -20.61 -38.80
C LYS A 246 -3.57 -21.00 -39.18
N LYS A 247 -3.55 -21.69 -40.32
CA LYS A 247 -2.60 -22.49 -41.04
C LYS A 247 -1.29 -21.74 -41.39
N ALA A 248 -0.22 -22.52 -41.42
CA ALA A 248 1.16 -22.13 -41.72
C ALA A 248 1.38 -21.62 -43.16
N ALA A 249 2.34 -20.78 -43.30
CA ALA A 249 3.14 -20.64 -44.50
C ALA A 249 4.59 -20.28 -44.12
N THR A 250 5.52 -21.11 -44.55
CA THR A 250 6.99 -21.03 -44.46
C THR A 250 7.51 -20.89 -45.89
N PRO A 251 8.79 -20.65 -46.15
CA PRO A 251 9.79 -19.67 -45.71
C PRO A 251 10.44 -18.89 -46.86
N SER A 252 11.28 -17.94 -46.62
CA SER A 252 12.36 -17.60 -47.53
C SER A 252 13.57 -17.09 -46.80
N ALA A 253 14.71 -17.62 -47.20
CA ALA A 253 16.04 -17.52 -46.64
C ALA A 253 16.77 -16.24 -47.07
N ALA A 254 17.75 -15.82 -46.29
CA ALA A 254 19.17 -15.68 -46.65
C ALA A 254 19.87 -14.57 -45.86
N ALA A 255 20.97 -14.97 -45.25
CA ALA A 255 22.03 -14.25 -44.55
C ALA A 255 22.79 -13.27 -45.47
N PRO A 256 23.88 -12.54 -45.05
CA PRO A 256 24.79 -12.78 -43.92
C PRO A 256 25.21 -11.53 -43.10
N ALA A 257 25.95 -11.81 -42.00
CA ALA A 257 26.66 -10.87 -41.15
C ALA A 257 27.87 -10.19 -41.84
N PRO A 258 28.39 -9.11 -41.21
CA PRO A 258 29.81 -9.10 -40.94
C PRO A 258 30.18 -8.85 -39.52
N THR A 259 31.12 -9.67 -39.05
CA THR A 259 32.03 -9.53 -37.95
C THR A 259 32.91 -8.29 -38.08
N VAL A 260 33.09 -7.53 -36.99
CA VAL A 260 34.33 -6.85 -36.69
C VAL A 260 34.60 -6.81 -35.21
N SER A 261 35.75 -7.39 -34.91
CA SER A 261 36.49 -7.37 -33.64
C SER A 261 37.08 -5.99 -33.39
N SER A 262 37.11 -5.54 -32.12
CA SER A 262 38.32 -4.91 -31.56
C SER A 262 38.14 -4.51 -30.11
N ALA A 263 38.88 -5.17 -29.24
CA ALA A 263 39.80 -4.74 -28.20
C ALA A 263 39.38 -3.67 -27.20
N ALA A 264 39.51 -4.11 -25.94
CA ALA A 264 39.59 -3.31 -24.72
C ALA A 264 40.84 -2.42 -24.70
N PRO A 265 40.88 -1.39 -23.86
CA PRO A 265 41.75 -1.52 -22.70
C PRO A 265 41.14 -1.07 -21.37
N SER A 266 41.62 -1.76 -20.34
CA SER A 266 41.49 -1.47 -18.92
C SER A 266 42.30 -0.23 -18.53
N PRO A 267 41.86 0.59 -17.57
CA PRO A 267 42.80 1.31 -16.74
C PRO A 267 42.73 0.90 -15.27
N GLU A 268 43.85 0.76 -14.76
CA GLU A 268 44.51 0.68 -13.48
C GLU A 268 43.79 1.27 -12.26
N SER A 269 43.80 0.49 -11.20
CA SER A 269 43.43 0.86 -9.83
C SER A 269 44.48 1.78 -9.23
N THR A 270 44.07 2.95 -8.76
CA THR A 270 44.83 3.68 -7.75
C THR A 270 44.11 3.62 -6.43
N VAL A 271 44.73 2.95 -5.47
CA VAL A 271 44.42 2.92 -4.05
C VAL A 271 44.80 4.28 -3.46
N VAL A 272 43.86 4.94 -2.82
CA VAL A 272 44.14 6.07 -1.92
C VAL A 272 43.63 5.70 -0.52
N ASP A 273 44.58 5.71 0.41
CA ASP A 273 44.44 5.53 1.83
C ASP A 273 43.43 6.50 2.45
N ALA A 274 42.54 5.98 3.28
CA ALA A 274 41.67 6.77 4.13
C ALA A 274 42.18 6.82 5.55
N PRO A 275 42.18 7.97 6.22
CA PRO A 275 42.52 8.03 7.65
C PRO A 275 41.32 7.63 8.50
N SER A 276 41.56 6.74 9.44
CA SER A 276 40.68 6.36 10.54
C SER A 276 40.38 7.56 11.41
N SER A 277 39.08 7.80 11.63
CA SER A 277 38.63 8.64 12.72
C SER A 277 37.70 7.83 13.60
N ASP A 278 38.19 7.49 14.78
CA ASP A 278 37.45 6.97 15.92
C ASP A 278 36.38 7.98 16.34
N VAL A 279 35.12 7.62 16.20
CA VAL A 279 34.00 8.31 16.86
C VAL A 279 33.37 7.33 17.82
N ALA A 280 33.54 7.62 19.10
CA ALA A 280 32.97 6.90 20.23
C ALA A 280 31.43 6.88 20.16
N LEU A 281 30.85 5.69 20.32
CA LEU A 281 29.43 5.47 20.52
C LEU A 281 29.00 5.92 21.91
N PRO A 282 27.91 6.68 22.08
CA PRO A 282 27.28 6.88 23.39
C PRO A 282 26.51 5.64 23.83
N PRO A 283 26.32 5.41 25.14
CA PRO A 283 25.78 4.19 25.70
C PRO A 283 24.28 4.04 25.45
N ALA A 284 23.90 2.77 25.24
CA ALA A 284 22.51 2.33 25.16
C ALA A 284 21.74 2.66 26.45
N GLN A 285 20.57 3.26 26.32
CA GLN A 285 19.49 3.23 27.33
C GLN A 285 18.15 3.42 26.65
N GLN A 286 17.29 2.53 26.81
CA GLN A 286 16.09 2.27 27.57
C GLN A 286 15.19 1.32 26.78
N THR A 287 14.98 0.16 27.36
CA THR A 287 13.91 -0.76 27.02
C THR A 287 12.57 -0.09 27.38
N VAL A 288 11.80 0.25 26.38
CA VAL A 288 10.36 0.54 26.54
C VAL A 288 9.62 -0.75 26.29
N ASP A 289 8.95 -1.26 27.30
CA ASP A 289 7.98 -2.33 27.18
C ASP A 289 6.85 -1.88 26.24
N LEU A 290 6.86 -2.39 25.02
CA LEU A 290 5.76 -2.26 24.08
C LEU A 290 4.77 -3.39 24.39
N ALA A 291 3.68 -3.01 25.06
CA ALA A 291 2.51 -3.86 25.17
C ALA A 291 2.06 -4.28 23.76
N ALA A 292 2.10 -5.58 23.51
CA ALA A 292 1.65 -6.18 22.26
C ALA A 292 0.16 -5.91 22.06
N GLY A 293 -0.16 -4.93 21.20
CA GLY A 293 -1.49 -4.76 20.65
C GLY A 293 -1.75 -5.88 19.66
N ALA A 294 -2.69 -6.77 19.96
CA ALA A 294 -3.10 -7.85 19.10
C ALA A 294 -3.58 -7.32 17.75
N ALA A 295 -2.87 -7.68 16.69
CA ALA A 295 -3.30 -7.44 15.31
C ALA A 295 -4.59 -8.21 15.05
N GLN A 296 -5.69 -7.50 14.81
CA GLN A 296 -6.97 -8.11 14.43
C GLN A 296 -6.94 -8.42 12.93
N HIS A 297 -6.97 -9.69 12.59
CA HIS A 297 -7.06 -10.18 11.21
C HIS A 297 -8.51 -10.07 10.72
N CYS A 298 -8.74 -9.35 9.63
CA CYS A 298 -9.95 -9.49 8.82
C CYS A 298 -9.67 -10.53 7.72
N GLY A 299 -10.32 -11.69 7.81
CA GLY A 299 -10.33 -12.74 6.79
C GLY A 299 -11.20 -12.36 5.58
#